data_c3bf09a5ec76bc8518abb4d541626705
#
_entry.id   c3bf09a5ec76bc8518abb4d541626705
#
_cell.length_a   1.000
_cell.length_b   1.000
_cell.length_c   1.000
_cell.angle_alpha   90.00
_cell.angle_beta   90.00
_cell.angle_gamma   90.00
#
_symmetry.space_group_name_H-M   'P 1'
#
loop_
_entity.id
_entity.type
_entity.pdbx_description
1 polymer ?
#
loop_
_entity_poly.entity_id
_entity_poly.type
_entity_poly.pdbx_seq_one_letter_code
_entity_poly.pdbx_strand_id
1 'polypeptide(L)'
;MPLEEILEGSGIQVLAVLACGSADFAQLQEESGLSEATLWRWIKKFKEHAMLLSKNGEYELPADLKDIREFLEYYCSYFAISALKEISPAGNFIAAKGFEFVFSFRGDIIHKNIRPTGLTSISEKIPLMLAENYYFYSSRTPSREEIAVHAIIADPRSKRNLTYVIMYILKEKLDMALFLKIAKRYRVEDIAKSVLKLLNTWEQPEEPYMPDPAYVREKLKEYRIR
;
A
#
# COMPACT_ATOMS: atom_id res chain seq x y z
N MET A 1 17.15 23.14 9.43
CA MET A 1 15.91 23.13 10.21
C MET A 1 16.10 22.21 11.41
N PRO A 2 15.76 22.61 12.63
CA PRO A 2 15.86 21.73 13.79
C PRO A 2 14.91 20.51 13.61
N LEU A 3 15.39 19.32 13.94
CA LEU A 3 14.58 18.09 13.89
C LEU A 3 13.32 18.20 14.76
N GLU A 4 13.42 18.87 15.89
CA GLU A 4 12.28 19.13 16.78
C GLU A 4 11.11 19.79 16.06
N GLU A 5 11.37 20.79 15.23
CA GLU A 5 10.33 21.50 14.49
C GLU A 5 9.61 20.61 13.45
N ILE A 6 10.30 19.61 12.93
CA ILE A 6 9.72 18.61 12.00
C ILE A 6 8.88 17.62 12.79
N LEU A 7 9.40 17.13 13.91
CA LEU A 7 8.79 16.06 14.70
C LEU A 7 7.59 16.55 15.51
N GLU A 8 7.61 17.80 15.97
CA GLU A 8 6.52 18.41 16.74
C GLU A 8 5.36 18.92 15.87
N GLY A 9 5.60 19.05 14.57
CA GLY A 9 4.61 19.60 13.64
C GLY A 9 4.05 18.56 12.66
N SER A 10 3.10 19.02 11.84
CA SER A 10 2.52 18.22 10.75
C SER A 10 3.52 17.93 9.61
N GLY A 11 4.75 18.44 9.66
CA GLY A 11 5.82 18.15 8.71
C GLY A 11 6.20 16.67 8.66
N ILE A 12 6.16 15.99 9.80
CA ILE A 12 6.44 14.55 9.87
C ILE A 12 5.48 13.74 8.99
N GLN A 13 4.22 14.18 8.86
CA GLN A 13 3.24 13.50 8.01
C GLN A 13 3.65 13.54 6.54
N VAL A 14 4.15 14.68 6.06
CA VAL A 14 4.66 14.82 4.69
C VAL A 14 5.90 13.95 4.47
N LEU A 15 6.86 13.99 5.40
CA LEU A 15 8.08 13.20 5.30
C LEU A 15 7.81 11.69 5.39
N ALA A 16 6.84 11.27 6.20
CA ALA A 16 6.44 9.87 6.31
C ALA A 16 5.87 9.32 4.99
N VAL A 17 5.07 10.14 4.26
CA VAL A 17 4.59 9.77 2.91
C VAL A 17 5.77 9.64 1.94
N LEU A 18 6.72 10.60 1.96
CA LEU A 18 7.89 10.62 1.08
C LEU A 18 8.95 9.57 1.42
N ALA A 19 8.98 9.08 2.65
CA ALA A 19 9.86 7.96 3.03
C ALA A 19 9.49 6.68 2.26
N CYS A 20 8.20 6.52 1.89
CA CYS A 20 7.72 5.39 1.10
C CYS A 20 7.98 5.52 -0.42
N GLY A 21 8.48 6.66 -0.89
CA GLY A 21 8.78 6.92 -2.30
C GLY A 21 8.31 8.29 -2.77
N SER A 22 8.49 8.58 -4.07
CA SER A 22 7.99 9.83 -4.65
C SER A 22 6.47 9.91 -4.62
N ALA A 23 5.96 11.13 -4.50
CA ALA A 23 4.52 11.42 -4.53
C ALA A 23 4.26 12.77 -5.20
N ASP A 24 3.17 12.89 -5.93
CA ASP A 24 2.68 14.17 -6.42
C ASP A 24 1.94 14.94 -5.32
N PHE A 25 1.53 16.17 -5.61
CA PHE A 25 0.87 17.03 -4.63
C PHE A 25 -0.46 16.43 -4.12
N ALA A 26 -1.27 15.89 -5.02
CA ALA A 26 -2.57 15.32 -4.66
C ALA A 26 -2.40 14.10 -3.75
N GLN A 27 -1.44 13.24 -4.06
CA GLN A 27 -1.10 12.08 -3.27
C GLN A 27 -0.54 12.46 -1.89
N LEU A 28 0.35 13.48 -1.82
CA LEU A 28 0.84 14.01 -0.54
C LEU A 28 -0.31 14.55 0.32
N GLN A 29 -1.25 15.28 -0.29
CA GLN A 29 -2.40 15.84 0.42
C GLN A 29 -3.30 14.74 0.97
N GLU A 30 -3.65 13.77 0.13
CA GLU A 30 -4.53 12.67 0.49
C GLU A 30 -3.94 11.80 1.61
N GLU A 31 -2.68 11.37 1.47
CA GLU A 31 -2.04 10.45 2.41
C GLU A 31 -1.57 11.14 3.70
N SER A 32 -1.20 12.42 3.66
CA SER A 32 -0.86 13.16 4.88
C SER A 32 -2.09 13.66 5.64
N GLY A 33 -3.25 13.77 4.97
CA GLY A 33 -4.47 14.33 5.55
C GLY A 33 -4.38 15.84 5.84
N LEU A 34 -3.38 16.55 5.28
CA LEU A 34 -3.16 17.96 5.53
C LEU A 34 -4.00 18.84 4.59
N SER A 35 -4.37 20.03 5.07
CA SER A 35 -4.95 21.04 4.20
C SER A 35 -3.93 21.50 3.16
N GLU A 36 -4.39 21.92 1.99
CA GLU A 36 -3.55 22.43 0.91
C GLU A 36 -2.58 23.52 1.40
N ALA A 37 -3.07 24.51 2.13
CA ALA A 37 -2.26 25.61 2.66
C ALA A 37 -1.15 25.10 3.62
N THR A 38 -1.46 24.11 4.46
CA THR A 38 -0.47 23.51 5.37
C THR A 38 0.57 22.71 4.60
N LEU A 39 0.15 21.93 3.61
CA LEU A 39 1.05 21.16 2.77
C LEU A 39 1.99 22.05 1.96
N TRP A 40 1.50 23.12 1.32
CA TRP A 40 2.34 24.09 0.62
C TRP A 40 3.38 24.74 1.52
N ARG A 41 3.01 25.10 2.75
CA ARG A 41 3.94 25.66 3.73
C ARG A 41 5.08 24.67 4.03
N TRP A 42 4.78 23.38 4.23
CA TRP A 42 5.80 22.38 4.49
C TRP A 42 6.67 22.09 3.28
N ILE A 43 6.07 21.96 2.08
CA ILE A 43 6.83 21.78 0.83
C ILE A 43 7.82 22.92 0.63
N LYS A 44 7.39 24.17 0.80
CA LYS A 44 8.27 25.34 0.70
C LYS A 44 9.42 25.25 1.71
N LYS A 45 9.11 24.99 2.97
CA LYS A 45 10.09 24.89 4.03
C LYS A 45 11.11 23.77 3.80
N PHE A 46 10.66 22.59 3.37
CA PHE A 46 11.56 21.49 3.06
C PHE A 46 12.45 21.78 1.85
N LYS A 47 11.97 22.47 0.83
CA LYS A 47 12.79 22.92 -0.30
C LYS A 47 13.86 23.93 0.13
N GLU A 48 13.52 24.89 0.97
CA GLU A 48 14.47 25.89 1.51
C GLU A 48 15.61 25.25 2.31
N HIS A 49 15.37 24.08 2.90
CA HIS A 49 16.37 23.32 3.65
C HIS A 49 16.97 22.12 2.91
N ALA A 50 16.79 22.06 1.59
CA ALA A 50 17.27 20.96 0.73
C ALA A 50 16.81 19.55 1.20
N MET A 51 15.70 19.45 1.91
CA MET A 51 15.10 18.19 2.34
C MET A 51 14.11 17.60 1.35
N LEU A 52 13.84 18.31 0.26
CA LEU A 52 12.86 17.92 -0.75
C LEU A 52 13.34 18.25 -2.14
N LEU A 53 13.37 17.25 -3.01
CA LEU A 53 13.54 17.41 -4.44
C LEU A 53 12.18 17.44 -5.14
N SER A 54 12.12 18.15 -6.28
CA SER A 54 10.94 18.18 -7.14
C SER A 54 11.36 17.88 -8.56
N LYS A 55 10.79 16.84 -9.17
CA LYS A 55 11.07 16.40 -10.53
C LYS A 55 9.80 15.91 -11.19
N ASN A 56 9.50 16.42 -12.38
CA ASN A 56 8.33 16.01 -13.18
C ASN A 56 6.99 16.09 -12.44
N GLY A 57 6.82 17.07 -11.53
CA GLY A 57 5.59 17.21 -10.73
C GLY A 57 5.51 16.31 -9.50
N GLU A 58 6.49 15.44 -9.29
CA GLU A 58 6.61 14.62 -8.09
C GLU A 58 7.63 15.22 -7.12
N TYR A 59 7.43 14.91 -5.83
CA TYR A 59 8.31 15.25 -4.72
C TYR A 59 8.96 13.99 -4.19
N GLU A 60 10.23 14.08 -3.80
CA GLU A 60 10.97 12.96 -3.23
C GLU A 60 11.99 13.45 -2.19
N LEU A 61 12.34 12.57 -1.25
CA LEU A 61 13.45 12.82 -0.34
C LEU A 61 14.77 12.64 -1.08
N PRO A 62 15.75 13.55 -0.91
CA PRO A 62 17.11 13.36 -1.40
C PRO A 62 17.72 12.02 -0.98
N ALA A 63 18.58 11.45 -1.80
CA ALA A 63 19.18 10.14 -1.55
C ALA A 63 20.12 10.14 -0.33
N ASP A 64 20.73 11.26 -0.02
CA ASP A 64 21.60 11.47 1.14
C ASP A 64 20.85 11.52 2.48
N LEU A 65 19.51 11.68 2.45
CA LEU A 65 18.66 11.59 3.65
C LEU A 65 18.22 10.15 3.97
N LYS A 66 19.07 9.17 3.69
CA LYS A 66 18.79 7.75 3.92
C LYS A 66 18.45 7.47 5.40
N ASP A 67 19.21 8.02 6.32
CA ASP A 67 19.02 7.79 7.76
C ASP A 67 17.68 8.35 8.26
N ILE A 68 17.26 9.50 7.72
CA ILE A 68 15.94 10.07 8.01
C ILE A 68 14.83 9.17 7.45
N ARG A 69 15.02 8.63 6.26
CA ARG A 69 14.07 7.69 5.66
C ARG A 69 13.92 6.43 6.51
N GLU A 70 15.03 5.81 6.91
CA GLU A 70 15.01 4.64 7.80
C GLU A 70 14.35 4.95 9.14
N PHE A 71 14.70 6.07 9.78
CA PHE A 71 14.05 6.50 11.00
C PHE A 71 12.53 6.62 10.84
N LEU A 72 12.06 7.28 9.79
CA LEU A 72 10.62 7.46 9.52
C LEU A 72 9.90 6.12 9.30
N GLU A 73 10.53 5.18 8.60
CA GLU A 73 9.97 3.83 8.39
C GLU A 73 9.78 3.09 9.72
N TYR A 74 10.80 3.12 10.60
CA TYR A 74 10.70 2.53 11.93
C TYR A 74 9.67 3.25 12.81
N TYR A 75 9.66 4.56 12.77
CA TYR A 75 8.73 5.37 13.54
C TYR A 75 7.28 5.10 13.14
N CYS A 76 6.99 5.05 11.83
CA CYS A 76 5.65 4.73 11.31
C CYS A 76 5.23 3.29 11.66
N SER A 77 6.15 2.34 11.59
CA SER A 77 5.88 0.96 11.98
C SER A 77 5.60 0.84 13.48
N TYR A 78 6.36 1.54 14.32
CA TYR A 78 6.12 1.59 15.76
C TYR A 78 4.75 2.21 16.09
N PHE A 79 4.42 3.34 15.43
CA PHE A 79 3.12 3.98 15.55
C PHE A 79 1.99 3.00 15.17
N ALA A 80 2.12 2.34 14.03
CA ALA A 80 1.12 1.39 13.53
C ALA A 80 0.89 0.23 14.51
N ILE A 81 1.96 -0.36 15.05
CA ILE A 81 1.88 -1.46 16.02
C ILE A 81 1.23 -0.97 17.33
N SER A 82 1.57 0.23 17.78
CA SER A 82 0.99 0.82 19.00
C SER A 82 -0.50 1.10 18.82
N ALA A 83 -0.88 1.76 17.71
CA ALA A 83 -2.27 2.01 17.37
C ALA A 83 -3.08 0.71 17.20
N LEU A 84 -2.49 -0.31 16.55
CA LEU A 84 -3.14 -1.60 16.38
C LEU A 84 -3.43 -2.27 17.74
N LYS A 85 -2.50 -2.22 18.69
CA LYS A 85 -2.71 -2.77 20.04
C LYS A 85 -3.87 -2.13 20.78
N GLU A 86 -4.09 -0.83 20.59
CA GLU A 86 -5.24 -0.11 21.18
C GLU A 86 -6.56 -0.49 20.50
N ILE A 87 -6.55 -0.68 19.17
CA ILE A 87 -7.75 -0.97 18.37
C ILE A 87 -8.12 -2.46 18.48
N SER A 88 -7.14 -3.33 18.31
CA SER A 88 -7.31 -4.78 18.25
C SER A 88 -6.05 -5.48 18.77
N PRO A 89 -5.96 -5.78 20.09
CA PRO A 89 -4.79 -6.44 20.67
C PRO A 89 -4.43 -7.79 20.04
N ALA A 90 -5.42 -8.48 19.44
CA ALA A 90 -5.24 -9.73 18.72
C ALA A 90 -5.02 -9.57 17.21
N GLY A 91 -4.91 -8.34 16.72
CA GLY A 91 -4.63 -8.05 15.32
C GLY A 91 -3.18 -8.34 14.95
N ASN A 92 -2.96 -8.82 13.73
CA ASN A 92 -1.62 -9.10 13.19
C ASN A 92 -1.21 -7.95 12.27
N PHE A 93 -0.18 -7.20 12.64
CA PHE A 93 0.40 -6.17 11.78
C PHE A 93 1.02 -6.79 10.53
N ILE A 94 0.78 -6.20 9.35
CA ILE A 94 1.30 -6.67 8.06
C ILE A 94 2.32 -5.68 7.51
N ALA A 95 1.90 -4.44 7.27
CA ALA A 95 2.79 -3.41 6.72
C ALA A 95 2.27 -2.00 7.03
N ALA A 96 3.18 -1.03 7.12
CA ALA A 96 2.87 0.38 7.18
C ALA A 96 3.37 1.12 5.93
N LYS A 97 2.64 2.17 5.55
CA LYS A 97 3.03 3.16 4.54
C LYS A 97 2.73 4.54 5.10
N GLY A 98 3.76 5.23 5.60
CA GLY A 98 3.54 6.40 6.44
C GLY A 98 2.74 6.03 7.69
N PHE A 99 1.73 6.81 8.01
CA PHE A 99 0.84 6.55 9.15
C PHE A 99 -0.35 5.64 8.81
N GLU A 100 -0.47 5.22 7.56
CA GLU A 100 -1.44 4.22 7.12
C GLU A 100 -0.85 2.82 7.31
N PHE A 101 -1.65 1.84 7.68
CA PHE A 101 -1.17 0.47 7.82
C PHE A 101 -2.22 -0.59 7.50
N VAL A 102 -1.72 -1.76 7.12
CA VAL A 102 -2.51 -2.96 6.84
C VAL A 102 -2.29 -3.97 7.95
N PHE A 103 -3.37 -4.59 8.37
CA PHE A 103 -3.35 -5.64 9.40
C PHE A 103 -4.43 -6.69 9.13
N SER A 104 -4.32 -7.85 9.77
CA SER A 104 -5.36 -8.87 9.75
C SER A 104 -5.93 -9.12 11.15
N PHE A 105 -7.18 -9.59 11.20
CA PHE A 105 -7.87 -9.92 12.43
C PHE A 105 -8.96 -10.98 12.19
N ARG A 106 -9.15 -11.87 13.16
CA ARG A 106 -10.25 -12.84 13.13
C ARG A 106 -11.51 -12.22 13.72
N GLY A 107 -12.38 -11.75 12.85
CA GLY A 107 -13.64 -11.11 13.21
C GLY A 107 -13.85 -9.79 12.49
N ASP A 108 -14.94 -9.11 12.85
CA ASP A 108 -15.30 -7.84 12.26
C ASP A 108 -14.87 -6.68 13.15
N ILE A 109 -14.38 -5.62 12.54
CA ILE A 109 -13.99 -4.38 13.22
C ILE A 109 -14.81 -3.23 12.64
N ILE A 110 -15.50 -2.51 13.53
CA ILE A 110 -16.23 -1.29 13.18
C ILE A 110 -15.50 -0.10 13.81
N HIS A 111 -14.81 0.66 13.01
CA HIS A 111 -14.08 1.84 13.45
C HIS A 111 -14.02 2.88 12.31
N LYS A 112 -14.08 4.19 12.65
CA LYS A 112 -14.17 5.26 11.64
C LYS A 112 -12.99 5.31 10.65
N ASN A 113 -11.82 4.91 11.08
CA ASN A 113 -10.58 4.93 10.28
C ASN A 113 -10.18 3.51 9.81
N ILE A 114 -11.04 2.52 9.87
CA ILE A 114 -10.72 1.16 9.43
C ILE A 114 -11.64 0.78 8.27
N ARG A 115 -11.05 0.27 7.22
CA ARG A 115 -11.75 -0.19 6.01
C ARG A 115 -11.30 -1.61 5.68
N PRO A 116 -12.22 -2.47 5.19
CA PRO A 116 -11.82 -3.73 4.57
C PRO A 116 -10.83 -3.46 3.42
N THR A 117 -9.88 -4.38 3.25
CA THR A 117 -8.91 -4.29 2.15
C THR A 117 -8.40 -5.69 1.76
N GLY A 118 -7.46 -5.75 0.81
CA GLY A 118 -6.82 -6.99 0.40
C GLY A 118 -7.84 -8.08 0.06
N LEU A 119 -7.60 -9.29 0.55
CA LEU A 119 -8.49 -10.43 0.26
C LEU A 119 -9.90 -10.25 0.82
N THR A 120 -10.11 -9.45 1.87
CA THR A 120 -11.46 -9.19 2.39
C THR A 120 -12.28 -8.40 1.38
N SER A 121 -11.76 -7.31 0.82
CA SER A 121 -12.46 -6.56 -0.23
C SER A 121 -12.57 -7.36 -1.54
N ILE A 122 -11.57 -8.18 -1.88
CA ILE A 122 -11.64 -9.09 -3.03
C ILE A 122 -12.78 -10.10 -2.84
N SER A 123 -13.00 -10.61 -1.62
CA SER A 123 -14.06 -11.59 -1.33
C SER A 123 -15.46 -11.07 -1.57
N GLU A 124 -15.68 -9.76 -1.51
CA GLU A 124 -16.96 -9.13 -1.87
C GLU A 124 -17.27 -9.22 -3.37
N LYS A 125 -16.24 -9.36 -4.19
CA LYS A 125 -16.33 -9.44 -5.66
C LYS A 125 -16.19 -10.87 -6.19
N ILE A 126 -15.30 -11.63 -5.58
CA ILE A 126 -14.93 -12.99 -5.98
C ILE A 126 -15.08 -13.87 -4.74
N PRO A 127 -16.14 -14.70 -4.63
CA PRO A 127 -16.37 -15.51 -3.44
C PRO A 127 -15.14 -16.36 -3.08
N LEU A 128 -14.61 -16.15 -1.89
CA LEU A 128 -13.50 -16.92 -1.33
C LEU A 128 -13.65 -17.04 0.19
N MET A 129 -13.16 -18.16 0.73
CA MET A 129 -13.16 -18.37 2.17
C MET A 129 -11.86 -17.79 2.75
N LEU A 130 -12.01 -16.98 3.81
CA LEU A 130 -10.92 -16.37 4.54
C LEU A 130 -10.84 -16.96 5.95
N ALA A 131 -9.62 -17.19 6.44
CA ALA A 131 -9.36 -17.56 7.82
C ALA A 131 -9.40 -16.33 8.75
N GLU A 132 -9.08 -15.18 8.22
CA GLU A 132 -9.08 -13.88 8.88
C GLU A 132 -9.38 -12.76 7.89
N ASN A 133 -9.85 -11.64 8.40
CA ASN A 133 -10.16 -10.46 7.60
C ASN A 133 -8.97 -9.51 7.55
N TYR A 134 -8.83 -8.80 6.45
CA TYR A 134 -7.76 -7.82 6.19
C TYR A 134 -8.31 -6.42 6.21
N TYR A 135 -7.64 -5.54 6.93
CA TYR A 135 -8.07 -4.18 7.19
C TYR A 135 -6.99 -3.17 6.88
N PHE A 136 -7.42 -1.99 6.48
CA PHE A 136 -6.59 -0.82 6.24
C PHE A 136 -6.97 0.27 7.23
N TYR A 137 -6.00 0.72 8.02
CA TYR A 137 -6.15 1.86 8.90
C TYR A 137 -5.76 3.13 8.15
N SER A 138 -6.73 3.99 7.88
CA SER A 138 -6.56 5.27 7.19
C SER A 138 -7.82 6.12 7.33
N SER A 139 -7.69 7.44 7.17
CA SER A 139 -8.83 8.35 7.03
C SER A 139 -9.54 8.25 5.68
N ARG A 140 -8.87 7.70 4.66
CA ARG A 140 -9.38 7.51 3.30
C ARG A 140 -9.77 6.06 3.01
N THR A 141 -10.44 5.84 1.90
CA THR A 141 -10.76 4.50 1.38
C THR A 141 -9.63 4.05 0.44
N PRO A 142 -9.15 2.79 0.53
CA PRO A 142 -8.12 2.30 -0.38
C PRO A 142 -8.66 2.23 -1.81
N SER A 143 -7.84 2.57 -2.80
CA SER A 143 -8.17 2.39 -4.21
C SER A 143 -8.25 0.90 -4.57
N ARG A 144 -8.83 0.58 -5.73
CA ARG A 144 -8.88 -0.81 -6.22
C ARG A 144 -7.48 -1.39 -6.41
N GLU A 145 -6.55 -0.59 -6.87
CA GLU A 145 -5.15 -0.96 -7.05
C GLU A 145 -4.47 -1.20 -5.71
N GLU A 146 -4.74 -0.37 -4.69
CA GLU A 146 -4.25 -0.61 -3.32
C GLU A 146 -4.81 -1.89 -2.72
N ILE A 147 -6.10 -2.18 -2.93
CA ILE A 147 -6.70 -3.46 -2.48
C ILE A 147 -5.93 -4.65 -3.06
N ALA A 148 -5.59 -4.63 -4.35
CA ALA A 148 -4.79 -5.68 -4.99
C ALA A 148 -3.38 -5.79 -4.38
N VAL A 149 -2.70 -4.66 -4.16
CA VAL A 149 -1.37 -4.63 -3.53
C VAL A 149 -1.44 -5.11 -2.08
N HIS A 150 -2.47 -4.71 -1.32
CA HIS A 150 -2.68 -5.18 0.06
C HIS A 150 -2.91 -6.69 0.14
N ALA A 151 -3.54 -7.29 -0.87
CA ALA A 151 -3.66 -8.75 -0.95
C ALA A 151 -2.30 -9.43 -1.23
N ILE A 152 -1.42 -8.79 -2.01
CA ILE A 152 -0.06 -9.29 -2.24
C ILE A 152 0.76 -9.23 -0.95
N ILE A 153 0.80 -8.08 -0.26
CA ILE A 153 1.63 -7.92 0.95
C ILE A 153 1.18 -8.80 2.11
N ALA A 154 -0.09 -9.22 2.13
CA ALA A 154 -0.63 -10.12 3.15
C ALA A 154 0.08 -11.50 3.14
N ASP A 155 0.37 -12.04 1.96
CA ASP A 155 1.19 -13.24 1.77
C ASP A 155 1.79 -13.21 0.35
N PRO A 156 2.98 -12.61 0.19
CA PRO A 156 3.58 -12.34 -1.12
C PRO A 156 3.94 -13.58 -1.93
N ARG A 157 4.03 -14.74 -1.27
CA ARG A 157 4.40 -16.02 -1.90
C ARG A 157 3.28 -17.03 -1.98
N SER A 158 2.07 -16.64 -1.66
CA SER A 158 0.90 -17.50 -1.75
C SER A 158 0.36 -17.57 -3.17
N LYS A 159 0.53 -18.71 -3.83
CA LYS A 159 -0.09 -18.98 -5.15
C LYS A 159 -1.59 -18.73 -5.14
N ARG A 160 -2.26 -19.10 -4.04
CA ARG A 160 -3.69 -18.89 -3.86
C ARG A 160 -4.03 -17.39 -3.88
N ASN A 161 -3.35 -16.60 -3.06
CA ASN A 161 -3.62 -15.17 -2.96
C ASN A 161 -3.33 -14.47 -4.29
N LEU A 162 -2.20 -14.78 -4.94
CA LEU A 162 -1.85 -14.24 -6.25
C LEU A 162 -2.86 -14.62 -7.33
N THR A 163 -3.45 -15.82 -7.28
CA THR A 163 -4.56 -16.19 -8.18
C THR A 163 -5.74 -15.25 -8.01
N TYR A 164 -6.17 -14.98 -6.78
CA TYR A 164 -7.28 -14.05 -6.54
C TYR A 164 -6.95 -12.60 -6.92
N VAL A 165 -5.71 -12.16 -6.71
CA VAL A 165 -5.23 -10.85 -7.17
C VAL A 165 -5.35 -10.75 -8.70
N ILE A 166 -4.88 -11.76 -9.45
CA ILE A 166 -4.98 -11.80 -10.91
C ILE A 166 -6.44 -11.74 -11.35
N MET A 167 -7.30 -12.55 -10.75
CA MET A 167 -8.72 -12.54 -11.03
C MET A 167 -9.37 -11.18 -10.74
N TYR A 168 -8.98 -10.53 -9.65
CA TYR A 168 -9.47 -9.21 -9.27
C TYR A 168 -9.02 -8.12 -10.25
N ILE A 169 -7.74 -8.15 -10.66
CA ILE A 169 -7.19 -7.24 -11.68
C ILE A 169 -8.01 -7.30 -12.96
N LEU A 170 -8.28 -8.51 -13.45
CA LEU A 170 -9.06 -8.70 -14.68
C LEU A 170 -10.51 -8.26 -14.51
N LYS A 171 -11.15 -8.63 -13.39
CA LYS A 171 -12.55 -8.31 -13.13
C LYS A 171 -12.80 -6.82 -12.98
N GLU A 172 -11.96 -6.12 -12.23
CA GLU A 172 -12.12 -4.70 -11.93
C GLU A 172 -11.43 -3.79 -12.96
N LYS A 173 -10.66 -4.36 -13.91
CA LYS A 173 -9.90 -3.64 -14.95
C LYS A 173 -9.04 -2.54 -14.37
N LEU A 174 -8.11 -2.94 -13.49
CA LEU A 174 -7.26 -2.02 -12.75
C LEU A 174 -6.33 -1.21 -13.69
N ASP A 175 -5.95 0.00 -13.27
CA ASP A 175 -4.87 0.74 -13.89
C ASP A 175 -3.52 0.11 -13.50
N MET A 176 -2.87 -0.51 -14.50
CA MET A 176 -1.61 -1.23 -14.29
C MET A 176 -0.44 -0.31 -13.94
N ALA A 177 -0.44 0.93 -14.44
CA ALA A 177 0.61 1.89 -14.11
C ALA A 177 0.48 2.32 -12.63
N LEU A 178 -0.74 2.62 -12.19
CA LEU A 178 -1.03 2.94 -10.80
C LEU A 178 -0.76 1.75 -9.87
N PHE A 179 -1.16 0.54 -10.27
CA PHE A 179 -0.88 -0.69 -9.52
C PHE A 179 0.62 -0.89 -9.28
N LEU A 180 1.48 -0.74 -10.31
CA LEU A 180 2.92 -0.83 -10.17
C LEU A 180 3.50 0.30 -9.30
N LYS A 181 3.01 1.53 -9.47
CA LYS A 181 3.43 2.67 -8.64
C LYS A 181 3.17 2.39 -7.15
N ILE A 182 1.99 1.86 -6.82
CA ILE A 182 1.63 1.50 -5.45
C ILE A 182 2.47 0.31 -4.96
N ALA A 183 2.62 -0.74 -5.77
CA ALA A 183 3.40 -1.92 -5.41
C ALA A 183 4.88 -1.57 -5.07
N LYS A 184 5.47 -0.62 -5.80
CA LYS A 184 6.81 -0.09 -5.51
C LYS A 184 6.88 0.54 -4.13
N ARG A 185 5.88 1.31 -3.73
CA ARG A 185 5.82 1.97 -2.42
C ARG A 185 5.65 0.98 -1.25
N TYR A 186 5.04 -0.19 -1.52
CA TYR A 186 4.94 -1.30 -0.57
C TYR A 186 6.06 -2.34 -0.71
N ARG A 187 7.08 -2.07 -1.56
CA ARG A 187 8.26 -2.94 -1.80
C ARG A 187 7.91 -4.35 -2.30
N VAL A 188 6.84 -4.46 -3.07
CA VAL A 188 6.41 -5.70 -3.74
C VAL A 188 6.34 -5.53 -5.26
N GLU A 189 7.10 -4.59 -5.80
CA GLU A 189 7.13 -4.27 -7.23
C GLU A 189 7.52 -5.48 -8.09
N ASP A 190 8.48 -6.28 -7.65
CA ASP A 190 8.94 -7.44 -8.41
C ASP A 190 7.81 -8.48 -8.54
N ILE A 191 7.05 -8.72 -7.47
CA ILE A 191 5.90 -9.63 -7.51
C ILE A 191 4.80 -9.06 -8.42
N ALA A 192 4.52 -7.76 -8.33
CA ALA A 192 3.56 -7.11 -9.19
C ALA A 192 3.97 -7.19 -10.67
N LYS A 193 5.26 -7.05 -11.00
CA LYS A 193 5.79 -7.25 -12.36
C LYS A 193 5.60 -8.69 -12.83
N SER A 194 5.85 -9.69 -11.98
CA SER A 194 5.64 -11.10 -12.31
C SER A 194 4.15 -11.40 -12.56
N VAL A 195 3.26 -10.79 -11.78
CA VAL A 195 1.80 -10.86 -12.02
C VAL A 195 1.45 -10.27 -13.39
N LEU A 196 1.99 -9.10 -13.75
CA LEU A 196 1.75 -8.48 -15.05
C LEU A 196 2.35 -9.28 -16.20
N LYS A 197 3.56 -9.85 -16.03
CA LYS A 197 4.17 -10.73 -17.03
C LYS A 197 3.24 -11.92 -17.33
N LEU A 198 2.74 -12.60 -16.29
CA LEU A 198 1.80 -13.70 -16.45
C LEU A 198 0.52 -13.26 -17.18
N LEU A 199 -0.06 -12.11 -16.82
CA LEU A 199 -1.27 -11.58 -17.48
C LEU A 199 -1.06 -11.26 -18.97
N ASN A 200 0.13 -10.80 -19.35
CA ASN A 200 0.45 -10.42 -20.73
C ASN A 200 0.82 -11.61 -21.60
N THR A 201 1.55 -12.58 -21.07
CA THR A 201 2.09 -13.70 -21.85
C THR A 201 1.29 -14.98 -21.69
N TRP A 202 0.65 -15.17 -20.55
CA TRP A 202 0.02 -16.44 -20.15
C TRP A 202 0.98 -17.63 -20.19
N GLU A 203 2.26 -17.38 -20.04
CA GLU A 203 3.31 -18.38 -19.91
C GLU A 203 3.61 -18.66 -18.44
N GLN A 204 4.17 -19.85 -18.15
CA GLN A 204 4.56 -20.23 -16.79
C GLN A 204 5.69 -19.30 -16.31
N PRO A 205 5.47 -18.55 -15.21
CA PRO A 205 6.54 -17.74 -14.62
C PRO A 205 7.66 -18.60 -14.04
N GLU A 206 8.86 -18.05 -14.02
CA GLU A 206 10.03 -18.72 -13.43
C GLU A 206 9.95 -18.81 -11.90
N GLU A 207 9.25 -17.86 -11.29
CA GLU A 207 9.11 -17.78 -9.84
C GLU A 207 8.18 -18.89 -9.31
N PRO A 208 8.67 -19.74 -8.38
CA PRO A 208 7.93 -20.92 -7.92
C PRO A 208 6.66 -20.59 -7.12
N TYR A 209 6.55 -19.35 -6.62
CA TYR A 209 5.37 -18.87 -5.90
C TYR A 209 4.27 -18.34 -6.82
N MET A 210 4.55 -18.15 -8.10
CA MET A 210 3.52 -17.72 -9.04
C MET A 210 2.54 -18.86 -9.36
N PRO A 211 1.26 -18.55 -9.55
CA PRO A 211 0.28 -19.56 -9.90
C PRO A 211 0.49 -20.08 -11.33
N ASP A 212 0.10 -21.33 -11.55
CA ASP A 212 0.07 -21.93 -12.88
C ASP A 212 -0.96 -21.22 -13.79
N PRO A 213 -0.60 -20.78 -14.99
CA PRO A 213 -1.52 -20.13 -15.91
C PRO A 213 -2.75 -20.98 -16.26
N ALA A 214 -2.60 -22.30 -16.36
CA ALA A 214 -3.73 -23.20 -16.64
C ALA A 214 -4.70 -23.20 -15.46
N TYR A 215 -4.20 -23.24 -14.22
CA TYR A 215 -5.01 -23.13 -13.01
C TYR A 215 -5.74 -21.79 -12.92
N VAL A 216 -5.05 -20.68 -13.22
CA VAL A 216 -5.69 -19.35 -13.25
C VAL A 216 -6.82 -19.31 -14.27
N ARG A 217 -6.60 -19.83 -15.49
CA ARG A 217 -7.63 -19.88 -16.54
C ARG A 217 -8.84 -20.74 -16.14
N GLU A 218 -8.61 -21.85 -15.46
CA GLU A 218 -9.68 -22.67 -14.90
C GLU A 218 -10.53 -21.87 -13.90
N LYS A 219 -9.88 -21.19 -12.96
CA LYS A 219 -10.55 -20.34 -11.97
C LYS A 219 -11.32 -19.18 -12.60
N LEU A 220 -10.76 -18.52 -13.62
CA LEU A 220 -11.47 -17.48 -14.36
C LEU A 220 -12.78 -18.00 -14.99
N LYS A 221 -12.76 -19.21 -15.54
CA LYS A 221 -13.98 -19.85 -16.09
C LYS A 221 -14.98 -20.19 -14.99
N GLU A 222 -14.52 -20.77 -13.88
CA GLU A 222 -15.35 -21.12 -12.72
C GLU A 222 -16.10 -19.90 -12.18
N TYR A 223 -15.40 -18.78 -12.04
CA TYR A 223 -15.96 -17.53 -11.52
C TYR A 223 -16.55 -16.60 -12.60
N ARG A 224 -16.63 -17.06 -13.86
CA ARG A 224 -17.18 -16.30 -15.01
C ARG A 224 -16.56 -14.92 -15.21
N ILE A 225 -15.28 -14.79 -14.96
CA ILE A 225 -14.50 -13.58 -15.19
C ILE A 225 -13.96 -13.63 -16.64
N ARG A 226 -14.17 -12.55 -17.39
CA ARG A 226 -13.79 -12.42 -18.80
C ARG A 226 -12.65 -11.42 -18.98
#